data_be4b83fe5130e54665df36941f86a3e5
#
_entry.id   be4b83fe5130e54665df36941f86a3e5
#
_cell.length_a   1.000
_cell.length_b   1.000
_cell.length_c   1.000
_cell.angle_alpha   90.00
_cell.angle_beta   90.00
_cell.angle_gamma   90.00
#
_symmetry.space_group_name_H-M   'P 1'
#
loop_
_entity.id
_entity.type
_entity.pdbx_description
1 polymer ?
#
loop_
_entity_poly.entity_id
_entity_poly.type
_entity_poly.pdbx_seq_one_letter_code
_entity_poly.pdbx_strand_id
1 'polypeptide(L)'
;MHFFPLAQANEYTFKHITSANGLPQNYVRSVIQDSRGFMWFTTFDGIVRYDGYSFKTYRRYDNGLDTGLMLYVTEDAAGNLWVGTEMGLYCYDIDTDQFTRISSYFPKDFGIQRAILKIKAVGEDQIWVYTGKGGIYRIDVIDKKNNKYQLKQYLSSYYYFPSLCIPFNGYYLTVAEGKVYAFDKVRNTFERFQEDILEDVDQIFVHKQQLYLLKKGLAYLYNEKTSTLFQLTNHPGRELFISSDNQLWVSSFDGLYRTSLKGLTPERAMETVFSGNPWTTSFTEDSFGNIWIGTYRNGTFCFHKNQTPFQKSMSGKNIECMSTDHSGNYWIGSLNGEVCVLDSTQKQIMGKTIFPNDMIHTICGQESSNKVWVGTMYGLYEAWIESNKQIVYQKTSGINIPSIRSIVQDSCFLWIASYNNGVTLYNYSTQQSVVTYKTDSEVLPLPSNTIR
;
A
#
# COMPACT_ATOMS: atom_id res chain seq x y z
N MET A 1 -11.84 18.41 -22.39
CA MET A 1 -10.69 17.48 -22.34
C MET A 1 -9.44 18.31 -22.13
N HIS A 2 -8.94 18.40 -20.89
CA HIS A 2 -7.69 19.11 -20.62
C HIS A 2 -6.59 18.06 -20.54
N PHE A 3 -5.75 18.04 -21.55
CA PHE A 3 -4.50 17.28 -21.52
C PHE A 3 -3.56 17.95 -20.53
N PHE A 4 -3.23 17.27 -19.43
CA PHE A 4 -2.13 17.67 -18.57
C PHE A 4 -0.81 17.29 -19.24
N PRO A 5 0.19 18.18 -19.31
CA PRO A 5 1.50 17.81 -19.81
C PRO A 5 2.13 16.81 -18.85
N LEU A 6 2.57 15.68 -19.36
CA LEU A 6 3.41 14.72 -18.67
C LEU A 6 4.71 15.42 -18.25
N ALA A 7 4.82 15.78 -16.98
CA ALA A 7 6.09 16.21 -16.39
C ALA A 7 7.03 15.01 -16.35
N GLN A 8 8.32 15.30 -16.49
CA GLN A 8 9.47 14.37 -16.53
C GLN A 8 9.36 13.21 -15.53
N ALA A 9 9.88 12.05 -15.92
CA ALA A 9 9.91 10.80 -15.21
C ALA A 9 10.33 10.97 -13.73
N ASN A 10 9.33 11.05 -12.84
CA ASN A 10 9.51 11.04 -11.42
C ASN A 10 9.44 9.60 -10.91
N GLU A 11 10.16 9.31 -9.84
CA GLU A 11 10.25 8.02 -9.14
C GLU A 11 8.88 7.45 -8.68
N TYR A 12 7.79 8.18 -8.89
CA TYR A 12 6.44 7.80 -8.46
C TYR A 12 5.47 7.72 -9.64
N THR A 13 4.86 6.56 -9.79
CA THR A 13 3.62 6.43 -10.54
C THR A 13 2.45 6.65 -9.58
N PHE A 14 1.41 7.35 -9.99
CA PHE A 14 0.20 7.47 -9.17
C PHE A 14 -0.98 6.74 -9.81
N LYS A 15 -1.80 6.11 -8.95
CA LYS A 15 -3.10 5.56 -9.30
C LYS A 15 -4.17 6.51 -8.79
N HIS A 16 -5.07 6.93 -9.67
CA HIS A 16 -6.22 7.76 -9.32
C HIS A 16 -7.46 6.89 -9.20
N ILE A 17 -8.08 6.86 -8.03
CA ILE A 17 -9.25 6.05 -7.72
C ILE A 17 -10.43 6.97 -7.45
N THR A 18 -11.49 6.79 -8.21
CA THR A 18 -12.71 7.59 -8.18
C THR A 18 -13.95 6.70 -8.13
N SER A 19 -15.13 7.31 -8.18
CA SER A 19 -16.39 6.58 -8.32
C SER A 19 -16.46 5.72 -9.59
N ALA A 20 -15.74 6.08 -10.65
CA ALA A 20 -15.61 5.25 -11.85
C ALA A 20 -14.82 3.96 -11.61
N ASN A 21 -14.04 3.90 -10.54
CA ASN A 21 -13.22 2.74 -10.18
C ASN A 21 -13.82 1.92 -9.02
N GLY A 22 -14.97 2.33 -8.46
CA GLY A 22 -15.67 1.59 -7.41
C GLY A 22 -15.82 2.30 -6.06
N LEU A 23 -15.29 3.53 -5.89
CA LEU A 23 -15.66 4.33 -4.72
C LEU A 23 -17.15 4.72 -4.81
N PRO A 24 -17.89 4.75 -3.68
CA PRO A 24 -19.29 5.18 -3.70
C PRO A 24 -19.41 6.67 -4.07
N GLN A 25 -18.38 7.46 -3.76
CA GLN A 25 -18.34 8.89 -3.99
C GLN A 25 -16.90 9.41 -4.03
N ASN A 26 -16.66 10.55 -4.70
CA ASN A 26 -15.34 11.17 -4.83
C ASN A 26 -14.92 12.04 -3.65
N TYR A 27 -15.76 12.23 -2.64
CA TYR A 27 -15.38 12.88 -1.40
C TYR A 27 -14.81 11.86 -0.43
N VAL A 28 -13.48 11.84 -0.31
CA VAL A 28 -12.75 10.96 0.61
C VAL A 28 -12.17 11.81 1.72
N ARG A 29 -12.63 11.63 2.96
CA ARG A 29 -12.26 12.48 4.08
C ARG A 29 -11.12 11.95 4.93
N SER A 30 -11.06 10.64 5.12
CA SER A 30 -9.99 9.97 5.86
C SER A 30 -9.59 8.70 5.14
N VAL A 31 -8.31 8.40 5.12
CA VAL A 31 -7.73 7.19 4.57
C VAL A 31 -6.79 6.59 5.60
N ILE A 32 -6.93 5.30 5.87
CA ILE A 32 -5.97 4.53 6.68
C ILE A 32 -5.72 3.16 6.06
N GLN A 33 -4.60 2.54 6.41
CA GLN A 33 -4.43 1.10 6.28
C GLN A 33 -4.61 0.46 7.66
N ASP A 34 -5.40 -0.61 7.74
CA ASP A 34 -5.52 -1.38 8.97
C ASP A 34 -4.34 -2.37 9.13
N SER A 35 -4.20 -2.96 10.31
CA SER A 35 -3.14 -3.92 10.65
C SER A 35 -3.17 -5.20 9.80
N ARG A 36 -4.27 -5.48 9.11
CA ARG A 36 -4.46 -6.61 8.19
C ARG A 36 -4.11 -6.27 6.74
N GLY A 37 -3.79 -4.99 6.45
CA GLY A 37 -3.40 -4.51 5.14
C GLY A 37 -4.54 -3.96 4.28
N PHE A 38 -5.79 -3.95 4.75
CA PHE A 38 -6.88 -3.33 4.02
C PHE A 38 -6.81 -1.80 4.09
N MET A 39 -7.08 -1.15 2.96
CA MET A 39 -7.27 0.30 2.95
C MET A 39 -8.71 0.65 3.27
N TRP A 40 -8.91 1.62 4.14
CA TRP A 40 -10.23 2.12 4.52
C TRP A 40 -10.38 3.59 4.13
N PHE A 41 -11.52 3.91 3.52
CA PHE A 41 -11.86 5.26 3.07
C PHE A 41 -13.18 5.67 3.67
N THR A 42 -13.22 6.84 4.33
CA THR A 42 -14.48 7.44 4.75
C THR A 42 -14.99 8.39 3.67
N THR A 43 -16.26 8.26 3.33
CA THR A 43 -16.93 9.09 2.32
C THR A 43 -18.25 9.64 2.85
N PHE A 44 -18.92 10.50 2.08
CA PHE A 44 -20.28 10.95 2.42
C PHE A 44 -21.37 9.93 2.06
N ASP A 45 -21.03 8.83 1.42
CA ASP A 45 -21.94 7.73 1.09
C ASP A 45 -21.41 6.38 1.61
N GLY A 46 -20.92 6.37 2.85
CA GLY A 46 -20.47 5.16 3.52
C GLY A 46 -18.97 5.11 3.79
N ILE A 47 -18.56 4.01 4.43
CA ILE A 47 -17.17 3.64 4.63
C ILE A 47 -16.81 2.49 3.70
N VAL A 48 -15.62 2.53 3.14
CA VAL A 48 -15.17 1.61 2.10
C VAL A 48 -13.95 0.86 2.56
N ARG A 49 -13.96 -0.46 2.42
CA ARG A 49 -12.79 -1.33 2.56
C ARG A 49 -12.28 -1.74 1.19
N TYR A 50 -10.99 -1.62 0.96
CA TYR A 50 -10.32 -1.97 -0.29
C TYR A 50 -9.19 -2.96 -0.04
N ASP A 51 -9.20 -4.08 -0.75
CA ASP A 51 -8.24 -5.19 -0.63
C ASP A 51 -7.10 -5.15 -1.67
N GLY A 52 -7.02 -4.09 -2.47
CA GLY A 52 -6.11 -3.99 -3.62
C GLY A 52 -6.80 -4.24 -4.96
N TYR A 53 -7.93 -4.94 -4.98
CA TYR A 53 -8.70 -5.33 -6.16
C TYR A 53 -10.13 -4.85 -6.13
N SER A 54 -10.85 -5.12 -5.04
CA SER A 54 -12.28 -4.88 -4.91
C SER A 54 -12.60 -3.91 -3.78
N PHE A 55 -13.72 -3.23 -3.92
CA PHE A 55 -14.25 -2.30 -2.93
C PHE A 55 -15.47 -2.91 -2.26
N LYS A 56 -15.43 -3.09 -0.94
CA LYS A 56 -16.61 -3.38 -0.12
C LYS A 56 -17.07 -2.10 0.55
N THR A 57 -18.25 -1.63 0.18
CA THR A 57 -18.86 -0.41 0.74
C THR A 57 -19.90 -0.77 1.78
N TYR A 58 -19.84 -0.12 2.93
CA TYR A 58 -20.83 -0.19 3.99
C TYR A 58 -21.58 1.15 4.00
N ARG A 59 -22.85 1.10 3.66
CA ARG A 59 -23.75 2.26 3.59
C ARG A 59 -24.66 2.34 4.79
N ARG A 60 -25.48 3.37 4.82
CA ARG A 60 -26.55 3.50 5.81
C ARG A 60 -27.46 2.27 5.77
N TYR A 61 -27.73 1.72 6.94
CA TYR A 61 -28.47 0.49 7.21
C TYR A 61 -27.70 -0.82 6.93
N ASP A 62 -26.46 -0.75 6.44
CA ASP A 62 -25.62 -1.93 6.35
C ASP A 62 -24.94 -2.20 7.70
N ASN A 63 -24.90 -3.45 8.11
CA ASN A 63 -24.07 -3.98 9.19
C ASN A 63 -24.11 -3.15 10.50
N GLY A 64 -25.27 -2.59 10.87
CA GLY A 64 -25.46 -1.80 12.09
C GLY A 64 -25.23 -0.29 11.97
N LEU A 65 -24.91 0.22 10.79
CA LEU A 65 -24.82 1.66 10.54
C LEU A 65 -26.19 2.29 10.38
N ASP A 66 -26.47 3.40 11.06
CA ASP A 66 -27.70 4.20 10.91
C ASP A 66 -27.47 5.53 10.17
N THR A 67 -26.25 5.78 9.72
CA THR A 67 -25.83 6.96 8.95
C THR A 67 -24.92 6.57 7.78
N GLY A 68 -24.92 7.36 6.73
CA GLY A 68 -24.03 7.19 5.57
C GLY A 68 -22.85 8.16 5.54
N LEU A 69 -22.87 9.23 6.34
CA LEU A 69 -21.86 10.29 6.32
C LEU A 69 -20.71 9.95 7.27
N MET A 70 -19.63 9.43 6.71
CA MET A 70 -18.44 9.01 7.44
C MET A 70 -17.37 10.12 7.40
N LEU A 71 -16.83 10.47 8.56
CA LEU A 71 -15.97 11.62 8.71
C LEU A 71 -14.51 11.25 9.01
N TYR A 72 -14.28 10.22 9.82
CA TYR A 72 -12.94 9.82 10.22
C TYR A 72 -12.89 8.33 10.54
N VAL A 73 -11.72 7.72 10.36
CA VAL A 73 -11.47 6.34 10.76
C VAL A 73 -10.07 6.22 11.35
N THR A 74 -9.93 5.37 12.36
CA THR A 74 -8.64 4.98 12.96
C THR A 74 -8.74 3.57 13.50
N GLU A 75 -7.60 2.89 13.63
CA GLU A 75 -7.48 1.60 14.27
C GLU A 75 -6.86 1.75 15.66
N ASP A 76 -7.33 0.97 16.63
CA ASP A 76 -6.69 0.85 17.94
C ASP A 76 -5.63 -0.27 17.93
N ALA A 77 -4.85 -0.39 19.02
CA ALA A 77 -3.80 -1.40 19.12
C ALA A 77 -4.33 -2.85 19.18
N ALA A 78 -5.61 -3.04 19.45
CA ALA A 78 -6.29 -4.34 19.43
C ALA A 78 -6.85 -4.70 18.03
N GLY A 79 -6.69 -3.83 17.02
CA GLY A 79 -7.16 -4.04 15.65
C GLY A 79 -8.63 -3.68 15.42
N ASN A 80 -9.28 -2.97 16.36
CA ASN A 80 -10.63 -2.49 16.16
C ASN A 80 -10.63 -1.15 15.40
N LEU A 81 -11.57 -0.99 14.46
CA LEU A 81 -11.73 0.28 13.75
C LEU A 81 -12.76 1.17 14.44
N TRP A 82 -12.36 2.38 14.71
CA TRP A 82 -13.20 3.42 15.28
C TRP A 82 -13.58 4.41 14.19
N VAL A 83 -14.88 4.58 13.97
CA VAL A 83 -15.43 5.39 12.87
C VAL A 83 -16.20 6.57 13.41
N GLY A 84 -15.76 7.75 13.07
CA GLY A 84 -16.46 8.99 13.37
C GLY A 84 -17.43 9.34 12.24
N THR A 85 -18.66 9.66 12.62
CA THR A 85 -19.75 10.00 11.71
C THR A 85 -20.37 11.35 12.08
N GLU A 86 -21.31 11.82 11.29
CA GLU A 86 -22.11 12.99 11.64
C GLU A 86 -23.01 12.77 12.86
N MET A 87 -23.35 11.51 13.17
CA MET A 87 -24.24 11.11 14.23
C MET A 87 -23.56 10.47 15.44
N GLY A 88 -22.23 10.57 15.53
CA GLY A 88 -21.46 10.04 16.65
C GLY A 88 -20.38 9.05 16.27
N LEU A 89 -19.96 8.26 17.25
CA LEU A 89 -18.86 7.31 17.17
C LEU A 89 -19.36 5.88 17.05
N TYR A 90 -18.75 5.14 16.13
CA TYR A 90 -18.94 3.71 15.93
C TYR A 90 -17.63 2.95 16.14
N CYS A 91 -17.77 1.70 16.57
CA CYS A 91 -16.68 0.71 16.55
C CYS A 91 -17.08 -0.41 15.59
N TYR A 92 -16.22 -0.72 14.66
CA TYR A 92 -16.37 -1.85 13.74
C TYR A 92 -15.62 -3.05 14.29
N ASP A 93 -16.33 -4.15 14.37
CA ASP A 93 -15.78 -5.46 14.72
C ASP A 93 -15.66 -6.28 13.44
N ILE A 94 -14.43 -6.64 13.09
CA ILE A 94 -14.15 -7.31 11.82
C ILE A 94 -14.53 -8.80 11.84
N ASP A 95 -14.54 -9.43 13.02
CA ASP A 95 -14.85 -10.85 13.14
C ASP A 95 -16.36 -11.10 12.94
N THR A 96 -17.18 -10.14 13.38
CA THR A 96 -18.63 -10.17 13.18
C THR A 96 -19.10 -9.38 11.97
N ASP A 97 -18.22 -8.58 11.35
CA ASP A 97 -18.53 -7.65 10.25
C ASP A 97 -19.65 -6.65 10.62
N GLN A 98 -19.66 -6.16 11.88
CA GLN A 98 -20.70 -5.30 12.41
C GLN A 98 -20.16 -3.98 12.97
N PHE A 99 -20.94 -2.91 12.81
CA PHE A 99 -20.70 -1.61 13.44
C PHE A 99 -21.60 -1.47 14.67
N THR A 100 -21.00 -1.12 15.80
CA THR A 100 -21.71 -0.80 17.04
C THR A 100 -21.62 0.70 17.31
N ARG A 101 -22.73 1.37 17.51
CA ARG A 101 -22.76 2.80 17.84
C ARG A 101 -22.37 3.03 19.29
N ILE A 102 -21.12 3.39 19.53
CA ILE A 102 -20.57 3.60 20.88
C ILE A 102 -21.17 4.85 21.55
N SER A 103 -21.40 5.91 20.78
CA SER A 103 -21.99 7.13 21.33
C SER A 103 -23.37 6.92 21.95
N SER A 104 -24.10 5.86 21.58
CA SER A 104 -25.41 5.53 22.16
C SER A 104 -25.38 5.12 23.64
N TYR A 105 -24.21 4.72 24.14
CA TYR A 105 -24.02 4.36 25.55
C TYR A 105 -23.83 5.57 26.47
N PHE A 106 -23.81 6.80 25.93
CA PHE A 106 -23.63 8.03 26.68
C PHE A 106 -24.90 8.92 26.64
N PRO A 107 -25.08 9.82 27.59
CA PRO A 107 -26.21 10.76 27.60
C PRO A 107 -26.29 11.58 26.31
N LYS A 108 -27.52 11.90 25.86
CA LYS A 108 -27.78 12.58 24.58
C LYS A 108 -27.30 14.03 24.51
N ASP A 109 -27.14 14.69 25.62
CA ASP A 109 -26.62 16.06 25.77
C ASP A 109 -25.10 16.18 25.61
N PHE A 110 -24.38 15.06 25.68
CA PHE A 110 -22.95 15.08 25.40
C PHE A 110 -22.64 15.29 23.90
N GLY A 111 -21.63 16.11 23.63
CA GLY A 111 -21.21 16.43 22.27
C GLY A 111 -20.75 15.24 21.43
N ILE A 112 -20.49 14.09 22.06
CA ILE A 112 -20.14 12.83 21.37
C ILE A 112 -21.28 12.23 20.54
N GLN A 113 -22.51 12.67 20.73
CA GLN A 113 -23.66 12.32 19.90
C GLN A 113 -23.71 13.10 18.57
N ARG A 114 -22.75 14.00 18.36
CA ARG A 114 -22.65 14.87 17.18
C ARG A 114 -21.54 14.40 16.27
N ALA A 115 -21.28 15.21 15.22
CA ALA A 115 -20.25 14.93 14.26
C ALA A 115 -18.87 14.73 14.91
N ILE A 116 -18.28 13.55 14.73
CA ILE A 116 -16.93 13.21 15.18
C ILE A 116 -15.97 13.50 14.04
N LEU A 117 -15.17 14.54 14.21
CA LEU A 117 -14.32 15.06 13.13
C LEU A 117 -12.92 14.48 13.14
N LYS A 118 -12.40 14.06 14.30
CA LYS A 118 -11.12 13.34 14.43
C LYS A 118 -11.18 12.34 15.57
N ILE A 119 -10.42 11.28 15.42
CA ILE A 119 -10.27 10.21 16.42
C ILE A 119 -8.80 9.87 16.52
N LYS A 120 -8.33 9.60 17.73
CA LYS A 120 -7.01 9.03 17.99
C LYS A 120 -7.13 7.94 19.03
N ALA A 121 -6.81 6.71 18.65
CA ALA A 121 -6.63 5.62 19.58
C ALA A 121 -5.24 5.72 20.25
N VAL A 122 -5.20 5.50 21.54
CA VAL A 122 -3.99 5.51 22.35
C VAL A 122 -3.97 4.24 23.19
N GLY A 123 -3.10 3.31 22.78
CA GLY A 123 -3.14 1.94 23.32
C GLY A 123 -4.39 1.17 22.87
N GLU A 124 -4.81 0.23 23.69
CA GLU A 124 -5.96 -0.65 23.43
C GLU A 124 -7.27 -0.11 24.03
N ASP A 125 -7.16 0.78 25.00
CA ASP A 125 -8.25 1.13 25.92
C ASP A 125 -8.64 2.62 25.93
N GLN A 126 -7.92 3.49 25.24
CA GLN A 126 -8.20 4.93 25.23
C GLN A 126 -8.46 5.45 23.83
N ILE A 127 -9.64 6.02 23.65
CA ILE A 127 -10.05 6.63 22.40
C ILE A 127 -10.32 8.12 22.63
N TRP A 128 -9.53 8.94 22.00
CA TRP A 128 -9.71 10.39 22.01
C TRP A 128 -10.49 10.81 20.78
N VAL A 129 -11.50 11.64 20.99
CA VAL A 129 -12.35 12.15 19.93
C VAL A 129 -12.48 13.66 19.98
N TYR A 130 -12.52 14.27 18.81
CA TYR A 130 -12.88 15.67 18.65
C TYR A 130 -14.22 15.80 17.95
N THR A 131 -15.11 16.59 18.54
CA THR A 131 -16.44 16.82 18.02
C THR A 131 -16.59 18.27 17.53
N GLY A 132 -17.38 18.48 16.48
CA GLY A 132 -17.50 19.78 15.83
C GLY A 132 -18.11 20.90 16.66
N LYS A 133 -18.72 20.60 17.82
CA LYS A 133 -19.36 21.60 18.73
C LYS A 133 -19.22 21.27 20.22
N GLY A 134 -18.39 20.33 20.57
CA GLY A 134 -18.34 19.87 21.96
C GLY A 134 -16.93 19.77 22.53
N GLY A 135 -15.91 19.95 21.72
CA GLY A 135 -14.52 19.87 22.16
C GLY A 135 -13.91 18.47 22.12
N ILE A 136 -12.99 18.20 23.00
CA ILE A 136 -12.22 16.97 23.08
C ILE A 136 -12.78 16.10 24.20
N TYR A 137 -13.02 14.84 23.86
CA TYR A 137 -13.45 13.80 24.78
C TYR A 137 -12.46 12.65 24.79
N ARG A 138 -12.30 12.00 25.93
CA ARG A 138 -11.65 10.69 26.06
C ARG A 138 -12.69 9.67 26.45
N ILE A 139 -12.65 8.54 25.76
CA ILE A 139 -13.40 7.34 26.08
C ILE A 139 -12.40 6.30 26.57
N ASP A 140 -12.57 5.86 27.79
CA ASP A 140 -11.84 4.73 28.36
C ASP A 140 -12.68 3.47 28.16
N VAL A 141 -12.13 2.48 27.46
CA VAL A 141 -12.76 1.20 27.18
C VAL A 141 -12.53 0.29 28.38
N ILE A 142 -13.52 0.12 29.23
CA ILE A 142 -13.42 -0.69 30.47
C ILE A 142 -13.68 -2.17 30.19
N ASP A 143 -14.71 -2.47 29.39
CA ASP A 143 -15.06 -3.81 28.98
C ASP A 143 -15.84 -3.74 27.66
N LYS A 144 -15.15 -4.02 26.58
CA LYS A 144 -15.72 -3.95 25.23
C LYS A 144 -16.82 -4.99 25.02
N LYS A 145 -16.65 -6.21 25.57
CA LYS A 145 -17.61 -7.31 25.38
C LYS A 145 -18.98 -7.00 26.02
N ASN A 146 -18.93 -6.28 27.15
CA ASN A 146 -20.11 -5.87 27.87
C ASN A 146 -20.52 -4.41 27.59
N ASN A 147 -19.93 -3.78 26.58
CA ASN A 147 -20.20 -2.38 26.18
C ASN A 147 -20.05 -1.38 27.33
N LYS A 148 -19.02 -1.56 28.15
CA LYS A 148 -18.76 -0.71 29.32
C LYS A 148 -17.66 0.29 29.00
N TYR A 149 -18.06 1.57 28.93
CA TYR A 149 -17.20 2.68 28.58
C TYR A 149 -17.31 3.79 29.60
N GLN A 150 -16.23 4.58 29.80
CA GLN A 150 -16.24 5.78 30.59
C GLN A 150 -15.91 6.99 29.71
N LEU A 151 -16.67 8.06 29.81
CA LEU A 151 -16.50 9.27 29.02
C LEU A 151 -16.03 10.42 29.90
N LYS A 152 -15.02 11.15 29.45
CA LYS A 152 -14.56 12.40 30.08
C LYS A 152 -14.41 13.48 29.02
N GLN A 153 -14.95 14.68 29.30
CA GLN A 153 -14.76 15.88 28.49
C GLN A 153 -13.58 16.69 29.02
N TYR A 154 -12.83 17.28 28.11
CA TYR A 154 -11.69 18.13 28.41
C TYR A 154 -11.88 19.53 27.82
N LEU A 155 -11.18 19.88 26.74
CA LEU A 155 -11.24 21.18 26.12
C LEU A 155 -12.54 21.36 25.34
N SER A 156 -13.26 22.44 25.56
CA SER A 156 -14.32 22.89 24.66
C SER A 156 -13.69 23.79 23.58
N SER A 157 -13.78 23.42 22.34
CA SER A 157 -13.23 24.16 21.21
C SER A 157 -14.20 24.11 20.03
N TYR A 158 -14.29 25.23 19.30
CA TYR A 158 -15.15 25.37 18.13
C TYR A 158 -14.38 25.40 16.80
N TYR A 159 -13.06 25.22 16.84
CA TYR A 159 -12.21 25.40 15.66
C TYR A 159 -12.03 24.14 14.82
N TYR A 160 -11.83 24.34 13.54
CA TYR A 160 -11.66 23.34 12.49
C TYR A 160 -10.28 22.69 12.55
N PHE A 161 -10.22 21.35 12.56
CA PHE A 161 -9.04 20.51 12.36
C PHE A 161 -7.91 20.55 13.39
N PRO A 162 -8.13 20.31 14.67
CA PRO A 162 -7.02 20.14 15.59
C PRO A 162 -6.19 18.88 15.26
N SER A 163 -4.90 18.93 15.49
CA SER A 163 -4.11 17.73 15.72
C SER A 163 -4.50 17.18 17.08
N LEU A 164 -4.78 15.88 17.15
CA LEU A 164 -5.37 15.26 18.34
C LEU A 164 -4.43 14.22 18.93
N CYS A 165 -3.99 14.44 20.17
CA CYS A 165 -3.23 13.48 20.98
C CYS A 165 -2.01 12.86 20.25
N ILE A 166 -1.17 13.70 19.67
CA ILE A 166 0.06 13.28 18.98
C ILE A 166 1.14 12.99 20.05
N PRO A 167 1.70 11.78 20.12
CA PRO A 167 2.74 11.47 21.10
C PRO A 167 4.06 12.19 20.77
N PHE A 168 4.61 12.88 21.75
CA PHE A 168 5.88 13.59 21.66
C PHE A 168 6.57 13.64 23.03
N ASN A 169 7.76 13.07 23.15
CA ASN A 169 8.61 13.10 24.35
C ASN A 169 7.87 12.87 25.68
N GLY A 170 6.99 11.86 25.72
CA GLY A 170 6.20 11.50 26.90
C GLY A 170 4.89 12.28 27.07
N TYR A 171 4.66 13.31 26.29
CA TYR A 171 3.41 14.07 26.25
C TYR A 171 2.47 13.54 25.16
N TYR A 172 1.19 13.90 25.26
CA TYR A 172 0.24 13.86 24.15
C TYR A 172 -0.12 15.30 23.78
N LEU A 173 0.35 15.75 22.61
CA LEU A 173 0.13 17.11 22.15
C LEU A 173 -1.18 17.20 21.34
N THR A 174 -1.87 18.32 21.52
CA THR A 174 -3.10 18.64 20.79
C THR A 174 -3.06 20.10 20.37
N VAL A 175 -3.55 20.39 19.16
CA VAL A 175 -3.77 21.77 18.71
C VAL A 175 -5.25 22.11 18.89
N ALA A 176 -5.53 23.20 19.57
CA ALA A 176 -6.85 23.77 19.68
C ALA A 176 -6.76 25.30 19.63
N GLU A 177 -7.59 25.96 18.81
CA GLU A 177 -7.61 27.42 18.67
C GLU A 177 -6.24 28.05 18.31
N GLY A 178 -5.48 27.36 17.43
CA GLY A 178 -4.14 27.80 17.05
C GLY A 178 -3.08 27.66 18.15
N LYS A 179 -3.41 26.99 19.24
CA LYS A 179 -2.55 26.84 20.43
C LYS A 179 -2.24 25.37 20.66
N VAL A 180 -1.01 25.07 21.10
CA VAL A 180 -0.58 23.73 21.44
C VAL A 180 -0.77 23.46 22.93
N TYR A 181 -1.38 22.34 23.24
CA TYR A 181 -1.60 21.83 24.59
C TYR A 181 -0.94 20.48 24.76
N ALA A 182 -0.36 20.23 25.92
CA ALA A 182 0.15 18.94 26.35
C ALA A 182 -0.81 18.33 27.39
N PHE A 183 -1.10 17.05 27.24
CA PHE A 183 -1.88 16.31 28.23
C PHE A 183 -0.97 15.86 29.37
N ASP A 184 -1.25 16.38 30.58
CA ASP A 184 -0.63 15.92 31.81
C ASP A 184 -1.38 14.68 32.33
N LYS A 185 -0.70 13.52 32.30
CA LYS A 185 -1.28 12.24 32.73
C LYS A 185 -1.53 12.19 34.25
N VAL A 186 -0.77 12.91 35.05
CA VAL A 186 -0.88 12.92 36.52
C VAL A 186 -2.07 13.76 36.96
N ARG A 187 -2.16 14.98 36.44
CA ARG A 187 -3.26 15.90 36.71
C ARG A 187 -4.52 15.57 35.93
N ASN A 188 -4.38 14.72 34.88
CA ASN A 188 -5.45 14.32 33.99
C ASN A 188 -6.16 15.52 33.33
N THR A 189 -5.36 16.48 32.83
CA THR A 189 -5.79 17.75 32.24
C THR A 189 -4.85 18.17 31.10
N PHE A 190 -5.33 19.07 30.22
CA PHE A 190 -4.48 19.74 29.24
C PHE A 190 -3.93 21.05 29.78
N GLU A 191 -2.62 21.28 29.62
CA GLU A 191 -1.93 22.50 29.92
C GLU A 191 -1.30 23.10 28.66
N ARG A 192 -1.10 24.42 28.63
CA ARG A 192 -0.45 25.10 27.50
C ARG A 192 0.99 24.58 27.36
N PHE A 193 1.37 24.26 26.11
CA PHE A 193 2.72 23.78 25.78
C PHE A 193 3.45 24.85 25.00
N GLN A 194 4.55 25.39 25.57
CA GLN A 194 5.42 26.41 24.95
C GLN A 194 4.63 27.67 24.49
N GLU A 195 3.94 28.34 25.43
CA GLU A 195 2.99 29.42 25.16
C GLU A 195 3.53 30.54 24.27
N ASP A 196 4.79 30.96 24.49
CA ASP A 196 5.38 32.12 23.80
C ASP A 196 5.74 31.81 22.31
N ILE A 197 5.81 30.53 21.91
CA ILE A 197 6.36 30.14 20.63
C ILE A 197 5.33 29.47 19.76
N LEU A 198 4.49 28.60 20.37
CA LEU A 198 3.54 27.74 19.67
C LEU A 198 2.13 28.36 19.66
N GLU A 199 2.04 29.58 19.14
CA GLU A 199 0.82 30.32 18.78
C GLU A 199 0.59 30.25 17.27
N ASP A 200 -0.65 30.43 16.83
CA ASP A 200 -1.08 30.39 15.42
C ASP A 200 -0.66 29.12 14.69
N VAL A 201 -0.70 27.98 15.39
CA VAL A 201 -0.36 26.66 14.86
C VAL A 201 -1.58 26.03 14.23
N ASP A 202 -1.47 25.69 12.95
CA ASP A 202 -2.55 25.05 12.18
C ASP A 202 -2.55 23.52 12.38
N GLN A 203 -1.35 22.91 12.41
CA GLN A 203 -1.15 21.47 12.53
C GLN A 203 0.18 21.15 13.20
N ILE A 204 0.24 20.02 13.90
CA ILE A 204 1.49 19.42 14.36
C ILE A 204 1.64 18.01 13.80
N PHE A 205 2.89 17.63 13.60
CA PHE A 205 3.27 16.30 13.13
C PHE A 205 4.55 15.86 13.85
N VAL A 206 4.61 14.60 14.29
CA VAL A 206 5.81 14.04 14.93
C VAL A 206 6.41 12.97 14.03
N HIS A 207 7.67 13.13 13.69
CA HIS A 207 8.44 12.17 12.91
C HIS A 207 9.82 11.97 13.55
N LYS A 208 10.18 10.72 13.84
CA LYS A 208 11.46 10.34 14.47
C LYS A 208 11.79 11.20 15.72
N GLN A 209 10.82 11.33 16.61
CA GLN A 209 10.93 12.14 17.84
C GLN A 209 11.20 13.64 17.63
N GLN A 210 10.96 14.15 16.44
CA GLN A 210 11.01 15.58 16.14
C GLN A 210 9.60 16.11 15.91
N LEU A 211 9.34 17.33 16.42
CA LEU A 211 8.06 18.01 16.27
C LEU A 211 8.12 18.99 15.10
N TYR A 212 7.27 18.75 14.11
CA TYR A 212 7.05 19.60 12.95
C TYR A 212 5.72 20.31 13.07
N LEU A 213 5.65 21.51 12.54
CA LEU A 213 4.47 22.38 12.66
C LEU A 213 4.10 22.96 11.29
N LEU A 214 2.83 23.09 11.06
CA LEU A 214 2.29 24.06 10.13
C LEU A 214 1.83 25.28 10.94
N LYS A 215 2.38 26.44 10.67
CA LYS A 215 2.06 27.71 11.36
C LYS A 215 1.87 28.80 10.31
N LYS A 216 0.68 29.41 10.27
CA LYS A 216 0.33 30.42 9.24
C LYS A 216 0.63 29.93 7.82
N GLY A 217 0.35 28.63 7.56
CA GLY A 217 0.60 28.02 6.27
C GLY A 217 2.05 27.66 5.97
N LEU A 218 3.03 27.92 6.84
CA LEU A 218 4.43 27.57 6.58
C LEU A 218 4.88 26.42 7.49
N ALA A 219 5.77 25.57 6.96
CA ALA A 219 6.30 24.44 7.69
C ALA A 219 7.51 24.84 8.54
N TYR A 220 7.54 24.36 9.79
CA TYR A 220 8.61 24.60 10.76
C TYR A 220 9.03 23.29 11.45
N LEU A 221 10.29 23.24 11.86
CA LEU A 221 10.82 22.28 12.82
C LEU A 221 10.98 22.97 14.17
N TYR A 222 10.42 22.37 15.21
CA TYR A 222 10.62 22.85 16.59
C TYR A 222 11.89 22.24 17.18
N ASN A 223 12.79 23.11 17.66
CA ASN A 223 13.98 22.72 18.41
C ASN A 223 13.68 22.84 19.91
N GLU A 224 13.51 21.69 20.58
CA GLU A 224 13.17 21.63 22.01
C GLU A 224 14.28 22.18 22.90
N LYS A 225 15.56 21.99 22.51
CA LYS A 225 16.72 22.44 23.35
C LYS A 225 16.85 23.97 23.43
N THR A 226 16.54 24.65 22.36
CA THR A 226 16.66 26.12 22.25
C THR A 226 15.30 26.77 22.34
N SER A 227 14.22 26.02 22.37
CA SER A 227 12.84 26.53 22.30
C SER A 227 12.64 27.50 21.13
N THR A 228 13.12 27.11 19.93
CA THR A 228 13.04 27.96 18.72
C THR A 228 12.38 27.19 17.57
N LEU A 229 11.85 27.95 16.60
CA LEU A 229 11.32 27.42 15.36
C LEU A 229 12.30 27.63 14.21
N PHE A 230 12.61 26.59 13.47
CA PHE A 230 13.36 26.65 12.23
C PHE A 230 12.40 26.49 11.06
N GLN A 231 12.29 27.51 10.21
CA GLN A 231 11.44 27.46 9.03
C GLN A 231 12.01 26.48 8.00
N LEU A 232 11.15 25.62 7.46
CA LEU A 232 11.52 24.58 6.50
C LEU A 232 11.19 24.94 5.06
N THR A 233 10.11 25.70 4.85
CA THR A 233 9.63 26.04 3.50
C THR A 233 9.15 27.47 3.44
N ASN A 234 9.29 28.09 2.26
CA ASN A 234 8.62 29.34 1.89
C ASN A 234 7.32 29.10 1.12
N HIS A 235 7.01 27.82 0.80
CA HIS A 235 5.81 27.47 0.08
C HIS A 235 4.63 27.33 1.04
N PRO A 236 3.53 28.06 0.83
CA PRO A 236 2.38 27.99 1.73
C PRO A 236 1.64 26.66 1.58
N GLY A 237 1.33 26.03 2.70
CA GLY A 237 0.61 24.77 2.77
C GLY A 237 -0.64 24.86 3.64
N ARG A 238 -1.51 23.86 3.49
CA ARG A 238 -2.72 23.63 4.30
C ARG A 238 -2.60 22.39 5.16
N GLU A 239 -1.83 21.43 4.70
CA GLU A 239 -1.62 20.17 5.37
C GLU A 239 -0.21 19.68 5.12
N LEU A 240 0.41 19.14 6.17
CA LEU A 240 1.74 18.53 6.14
C LEU A 240 1.63 17.03 6.35
N PHE A 241 2.49 16.31 5.68
CA PHE A 241 2.76 14.91 5.95
C PHE A 241 4.26 14.63 5.76
N ILE A 242 4.82 13.77 6.61
CA ILE A 242 6.22 13.33 6.47
C ILE A 242 6.21 11.81 6.36
N SER A 243 6.70 11.31 5.23
CA SER A 243 6.78 9.88 4.98
C SER A 243 7.98 9.24 5.70
N SER A 244 7.93 7.92 5.87
CA SER A 244 8.94 7.12 6.57
C SER A 244 10.36 7.30 6.01
N ASP A 245 10.48 7.64 4.72
CA ASP A 245 11.73 7.92 4.00
C ASP A 245 12.21 9.38 4.08
N ASN A 246 11.62 10.17 4.99
CA ASN A 246 11.95 11.58 5.25
C ASN A 246 11.65 12.52 4.08
N GLN A 247 10.57 12.26 3.32
CA GLN A 247 10.03 13.23 2.38
C GLN A 247 8.97 14.08 3.09
N LEU A 248 9.10 15.39 3.01
CA LEU A 248 8.08 16.35 3.41
C LEU A 248 7.12 16.55 2.24
N TRP A 249 5.85 16.30 2.49
CA TRP A 249 4.75 16.55 1.57
C TRP A 249 3.96 17.74 2.06
N VAL A 250 3.66 18.67 1.17
CA VAL A 250 2.90 19.89 1.48
C VAL A 250 1.76 19.99 0.47
N SER A 251 0.54 19.95 0.98
CA SER A 251 -0.66 20.26 0.22
C SER A 251 -0.94 21.75 0.27
N SER A 252 -1.19 22.36 -0.88
CA SER A 252 -1.50 23.77 -1.03
C SER A 252 -2.75 23.99 -1.90
N PHE A 253 -3.18 25.23 -2.05
CA PHE A 253 -4.31 25.58 -2.93
C PHE A 253 -4.01 25.37 -4.41
N ASP A 254 -2.76 25.44 -4.82
CA ASP A 254 -2.29 25.39 -6.20
C ASP A 254 -1.64 24.04 -6.57
N GLY A 255 -1.45 23.15 -5.58
CA GLY A 255 -0.87 21.84 -5.87
C GLY A 255 -0.48 21.02 -4.65
N LEU A 256 0.16 19.92 -4.98
CA LEU A 256 0.83 19.04 -4.04
C LEU A 256 2.32 19.07 -4.31
N TYR A 257 3.09 19.30 -3.27
CA TYR A 257 4.53 19.49 -3.33
C TYR A 257 5.25 18.53 -2.40
N ARG A 258 6.47 18.16 -2.77
CA ARG A 258 7.33 17.37 -1.88
C ARG A 258 8.78 17.85 -1.93
N THR A 259 9.52 17.55 -0.87
CA THR A 259 10.97 17.77 -0.79
C THR A 259 11.58 16.84 0.24
N SER A 260 12.87 16.53 0.11
CA SER A 260 13.58 15.76 1.13
C SER A 260 13.89 16.64 2.35
N LEU A 261 13.65 16.11 3.55
CA LEU A 261 14.05 16.77 4.80
C LEU A 261 15.57 16.89 4.97
N LYS A 262 16.35 16.07 4.25
CA LYS A 262 17.81 16.11 4.35
C LYS A 262 18.36 17.41 3.75
N GLY A 263 18.96 18.24 4.60
CA GLY A 263 19.53 19.53 4.18
C GLY A 263 18.49 20.52 3.68
N LEU A 264 17.26 20.44 4.18
CA LEU A 264 16.17 21.33 3.80
C LEU A 264 16.41 22.73 4.36
N THR A 265 16.30 23.73 3.48
CA THR A 265 16.29 25.16 3.81
C THR A 265 15.05 25.81 3.20
N PRO A 266 14.58 26.95 3.71
CA PRO A 266 13.38 27.62 3.19
C PRO A 266 13.45 27.96 1.70
N GLU A 267 14.65 28.22 1.19
CA GLU A 267 14.90 28.60 -0.22
C GLU A 267 14.92 27.42 -1.16
N ARG A 268 14.98 26.19 -0.64
CA ARG A 268 15.01 25.00 -1.48
C ARG A 268 13.67 24.84 -2.19
N ALA A 269 13.73 24.78 -3.51
CA ALA A 269 12.55 24.53 -4.32
C ALA A 269 11.95 23.15 -4.00
N MET A 270 10.64 23.11 -3.85
CA MET A 270 9.89 21.87 -3.73
C MET A 270 9.53 21.31 -5.11
N GLU A 271 9.56 20.01 -5.23
CA GLU A 271 9.10 19.33 -6.43
C GLU A 271 7.57 19.37 -6.51
N THR A 272 7.03 19.79 -7.63
CA THR A 272 5.59 19.71 -7.90
C THR A 272 5.21 18.29 -8.26
N VAL A 273 4.43 17.64 -7.42
CA VAL A 273 3.90 16.29 -7.66
C VAL A 273 2.61 16.35 -8.46
N PHE A 274 1.78 17.33 -8.15
CA PHE A 274 0.48 17.53 -8.79
C PHE A 274 0.17 19.02 -8.85
N SER A 275 -0.24 19.52 -10.02
CA SER A 275 -0.65 20.92 -10.24
C SER A 275 -2.16 21.07 -10.15
N GLY A 276 -2.63 22.19 -9.61
CA GLY A 276 -4.04 22.46 -9.35
C GLY A 276 -4.46 22.04 -7.94
N ASN A 277 -5.56 22.59 -7.46
CA ASN A 277 -6.01 22.41 -6.08
C ASN A 277 -6.51 20.98 -5.83
N PRO A 278 -5.75 20.10 -5.16
CA PRO A 278 -6.18 18.74 -4.86
C PRO A 278 -7.23 18.71 -3.75
N TRP A 279 -7.39 19.79 -2.96
CA TRP A 279 -8.23 19.84 -1.76
C TRP A 279 -8.04 18.59 -0.92
N THR A 280 -6.79 18.34 -0.50
CA THR A 280 -6.46 17.19 0.33
C THR A 280 -7.22 17.25 1.65
N THR A 281 -7.59 16.08 2.13
CA THR A 281 -8.34 15.87 3.38
C THR A 281 -7.61 14.95 4.33
N SER A 282 -6.69 14.14 3.82
CA SER A 282 -5.89 13.22 4.62
C SER A 282 -4.71 12.67 3.84
N PHE A 283 -3.65 12.36 4.58
CA PHE A 283 -2.50 11.58 4.11
C PHE A 283 -2.35 10.32 4.95
N THR A 284 -1.93 9.25 4.30
CA THR A 284 -1.50 8.03 4.99
C THR A 284 -0.41 7.34 4.18
N GLU A 285 0.55 6.71 4.85
CA GLU A 285 1.54 5.83 4.24
C GLU A 285 1.13 4.38 4.56
N ASP A 286 1.05 3.54 3.53
CA ASP A 286 0.76 2.12 3.75
C ASP A 286 2.04 1.34 4.12
N SER A 287 1.88 0.07 4.47
CA SER A 287 2.98 -0.81 4.87
C SER A 287 4.04 -1.05 3.78
N PHE A 288 3.74 -0.70 2.53
CA PHE A 288 4.65 -0.78 1.39
C PHE A 288 5.35 0.56 1.10
N GLY A 289 5.05 1.61 1.86
CA GLY A 289 5.59 2.95 1.68
C GLY A 289 4.88 3.77 0.59
N ASN A 290 3.73 3.31 0.09
CA ASN A 290 2.93 4.12 -0.82
C ASN A 290 2.19 5.22 -0.06
N ILE A 291 2.09 6.40 -0.68
CA ILE A 291 1.40 7.53 -0.08
C ILE A 291 -0.01 7.63 -0.64
N TRP A 292 -0.99 7.49 0.23
CA TRP A 292 -2.40 7.62 -0.07
C TRP A 292 -2.91 8.99 0.34
N ILE A 293 -3.67 9.64 -0.54
CA ILE A 293 -4.16 11.00 -0.36
C ILE A 293 -5.66 11.01 -0.61
N GLY A 294 -6.43 11.30 0.41
CA GLY A 294 -7.85 11.58 0.29
C GLY A 294 -8.07 13.02 -0.19
N THR A 295 -9.14 13.24 -0.98
CA THR A 295 -9.48 14.57 -1.48
C THR A 295 -10.96 14.91 -1.35
N TYR A 296 -11.26 16.20 -1.37
CA TYR A 296 -12.64 16.71 -1.22
C TYR A 296 -13.56 16.40 -2.43
N ARG A 297 -13.01 16.27 -3.67
CA ARG A 297 -13.82 16.07 -4.88
C ARG A 297 -13.24 15.10 -5.90
N ASN A 298 -11.99 14.71 -5.71
CA ASN A 298 -11.25 13.98 -6.73
C ASN A 298 -10.96 12.52 -6.33
N GLY A 299 -11.73 11.93 -5.39
CA GLY A 299 -11.48 10.57 -4.92
C GLY A 299 -10.20 10.48 -4.10
N THR A 300 -9.41 9.46 -4.36
CA THR A 300 -8.12 9.25 -3.69
C THR A 300 -7.00 9.03 -4.70
N PHE A 301 -5.82 9.52 -4.37
CA PHE A 301 -4.59 9.27 -5.12
C PHE A 301 -3.70 8.33 -4.31
N CYS A 302 -3.09 7.37 -4.99
CA CYS A 302 -2.06 6.52 -4.42
C CYS A 302 -0.77 6.73 -5.22
N PHE A 303 0.27 7.22 -4.56
CA PHE A 303 1.61 7.40 -5.13
C PHE A 303 2.47 6.21 -4.73
N HIS A 304 2.88 5.43 -5.72
CA HIS A 304 3.70 4.25 -5.52
C HIS A 304 5.18 4.62 -5.55
N LYS A 305 5.91 4.29 -4.48
CA LYS A 305 7.32 4.68 -4.31
C LYS A 305 8.29 3.92 -5.21
N ASN A 306 8.05 2.68 -5.47
CA ASN A 306 9.01 1.77 -6.11
C ASN A 306 8.38 0.89 -7.20
N GLN A 307 7.28 1.31 -7.80
CA GLN A 307 6.87 0.63 -9.01
C GLN A 307 7.74 1.15 -10.14
N THR A 308 8.77 0.40 -10.50
CA THR A 308 9.16 0.37 -11.91
C THR A 308 7.86 0.21 -12.69
N PRO A 309 7.48 1.19 -13.53
CA PRO A 309 6.25 1.07 -14.29
C PRO A 309 6.31 -0.28 -14.98
N PHE A 310 5.20 -1.05 -14.95
CA PHE A 310 5.09 -2.25 -15.75
C PHE A 310 5.47 -1.87 -17.18
N GLN A 311 6.71 -2.13 -17.55
CA GLN A 311 7.12 -1.95 -18.92
C GLN A 311 6.45 -3.07 -19.69
N LYS A 312 5.52 -2.69 -20.59
CA LYS A 312 4.90 -3.62 -21.49
C LYS A 312 5.97 -4.09 -22.46
N SER A 313 6.65 -5.16 -22.09
CA SER A 313 7.62 -5.85 -22.94
C SER A 313 6.89 -6.90 -23.77
N MET A 314 7.36 -7.13 -24.99
CA MET A 314 6.85 -8.18 -25.88
C MET A 314 5.34 -8.07 -26.24
N SER A 315 4.83 -6.86 -26.43
CA SER A 315 3.46 -6.63 -26.89
C SER A 315 3.17 -7.41 -28.18
N GLY A 316 2.02 -8.12 -28.22
CA GLY A 316 1.59 -8.92 -29.38
C GLY A 316 2.23 -10.31 -29.46
N LYS A 317 2.97 -10.76 -28.44
CA LYS A 317 3.51 -12.13 -28.33
C LYS A 317 2.64 -12.99 -27.41
N ASN A 318 2.43 -14.22 -27.77
CA ASN A 318 1.76 -15.21 -26.93
C ASN A 318 2.78 -15.86 -25.99
N ILE A 319 3.03 -15.24 -24.84
CA ILE A 319 3.96 -15.74 -23.83
C ILE A 319 3.33 -16.93 -23.11
N GLU A 320 4.06 -18.04 -23.04
CA GLU A 320 3.63 -19.28 -22.38
C GLU A 320 4.39 -19.53 -21.07
N CYS A 321 5.67 -19.24 -21.04
CA CYS A 321 6.51 -19.55 -19.89
C CYS A 321 7.63 -18.53 -19.67
N MET A 322 8.11 -18.48 -18.43
CA MET A 322 9.25 -17.67 -18.03
C MET A 322 10.03 -18.39 -16.93
N SER A 323 11.36 -18.27 -16.97
CA SER A 323 12.27 -18.75 -15.94
C SER A 323 13.49 -17.87 -15.84
N THR A 324 14.30 -18.01 -14.79
CA THR A 324 15.57 -17.32 -14.65
C THR A 324 16.74 -18.27 -14.81
N ASP A 325 17.84 -17.84 -15.43
CA ASP A 325 19.11 -18.55 -15.37
C ASP A 325 19.89 -18.22 -14.08
N HIS A 326 21.02 -18.88 -13.86
CA HIS A 326 21.85 -18.68 -12.68
C HIS A 326 22.41 -17.25 -12.55
N SER A 327 22.56 -16.51 -13.64
CA SER A 327 22.95 -15.08 -13.65
C SER A 327 21.80 -14.12 -13.38
N GLY A 328 20.58 -14.60 -13.19
CA GLY A 328 19.39 -13.79 -12.96
C GLY A 328 18.80 -13.16 -14.22
N ASN A 329 19.17 -13.63 -15.43
CA ASN A 329 18.50 -13.21 -16.64
C ASN A 329 17.14 -13.94 -16.77
N TYR A 330 16.13 -13.23 -17.23
CA TYR A 330 14.78 -13.77 -17.47
C TYR A 330 14.70 -14.32 -18.89
N TRP A 331 14.43 -15.61 -18.99
CA TRP A 331 14.18 -16.32 -20.24
C TRP A 331 12.68 -16.46 -20.45
N ILE A 332 12.16 -15.97 -21.56
CA ILE A 332 10.74 -15.88 -21.85
C ILE A 332 10.48 -16.66 -23.14
N GLY A 333 9.62 -17.67 -23.05
CA GLY A 333 9.22 -18.53 -24.17
C GLY A 333 7.81 -18.23 -24.67
N SER A 334 7.64 -18.32 -25.97
CA SER A 334 6.35 -18.10 -26.63
C SER A 334 5.87 -19.31 -27.42
N LEU A 335 4.56 -19.38 -27.65
CA LEU A 335 3.91 -20.47 -28.43
C LEU A 335 4.35 -20.52 -29.89
N ASN A 336 4.97 -19.49 -30.43
CA ASN A 336 5.48 -19.46 -31.80
C ASN A 336 6.99 -19.78 -31.91
N GLY A 337 7.58 -20.36 -30.86
CA GLY A 337 8.96 -20.81 -30.84
C GLY A 337 9.99 -19.67 -30.64
N GLU A 338 9.56 -18.50 -30.22
CA GLU A 338 10.45 -17.37 -29.93
C GLU A 338 10.89 -17.40 -28.47
N VAL A 339 12.18 -17.18 -28.25
CA VAL A 339 12.76 -16.93 -26.94
C VAL A 339 13.23 -15.49 -26.86
N CYS A 340 12.87 -14.81 -25.80
CA CYS A 340 13.39 -13.49 -25.45
C CYS A 340 14.13 -13.59 -24.13
N VAL A 341 15.27 -12.90 -24.03
CA VAL A 341 16.03 -12.82 -22.78
C VAL A 341 16.13 -11.38 -22.34
N LEU A 342 15.77 -11.11 -21.07
CA LEU A 342 15.94 -9.83 -20.40
C LEU A 342 17.02 -9.98 -19.32
N ASP A 343 17.85 -8.96 -19.11
CA ASP A 343 18.77 -8.93 -17.98
C ASP A 343 18.06 -8.67 -16.65
N SER A 344 18.79 -8.72 -15.54
CA SER A 344 18.27 -8.45 -14.20
C SER A 344 17.70 -7.04 -14.04
N THR A 345 18.02 -6.10 -14.95
CA THR A 345 17.45 -4.73 -15.01
C THR A 345 16.22 -4.66 -15.93
N GLN A 346 15.72 -5.81 -16.42
CA GLN A 346 14.61 -5.96 -17.33
C GLN A 346 14.83 -5.36 -18.74
N LYS A 347 16.08 -5.07 -19.08
CA LYS A 347 16.47 -4.64 -20.42
C LYS A 347 16.58 -5.86 -21.33
N GLN A 348 15.96 -5.79 -22.49
CA GLN A 348 16.07 -6.88 -23.47
C GLN A 348 17.51 -7.01 -23.95
N ILE A 349 18.14 -8.16 -23.66
CA ILE A 349 19.44 -8.52 -24.18
C ILE A 349 19.30 -9.04 -25.60
N MET A 350 18.28 -9.91 -25.81
CA MET A 350 18.05 -10.58 -27.08
C MET A 350 16.62 -11.09 -27.23
N GLY A 351 16.15 -11.17 -28.46
CA GLY A 351 14.93 -11.90 -28.85
C GLY A 351 15.12 -12.53 -30.22
N LYS A 352 14.81 -13.83 -30.33
CA LYS A 352 14.92 -14.58 -31.58
C LYS A 352 13.95 -15.76 -31.60
N THR A 353 13.39 -16.04 -32.77
CA THR A 353 12.70 -17.31 -33.01
C THR A 353 13.77 -18.37 -33.18
N ILE A 354 13.91 -19.27 -32.21
CA ILE A 354 14.90 -20.35 -32.23
C ILE A 354 14.29 -21.72 -32.56
N PHE A 355 13.01 -21.87 -32.36
CA PHE A 355 12.25 -23.08 -32.67
C PHE A 355 11.14 -22.80 -33.72
N PRO A 356 11.49 -22.51 -34.98
CA PRO A 356 10.47 -22.23 -36.00
C PRO A 356 9.52 -23.44 -36.17
N ASN A 357 8.24 -23.16 -36.14
CA ASN A 357 7.16 -24.19 -36.21
C ASN A 357 7.09 -25.13 -34.98
N ASP A 358 7.71 -24.80 -33.87
CA ASP A 358 7.59 -25.54 -32.62
C ASP A 358 7.00 -24.61 -31.52
N MET A 359 6.38 -25.20 -30.52
CA MET A 359 5.79 -24.49 -29.39
C MET A 359 6.66 -24.66 -28.16
N ILE A 360 7.06 -23.55 -27.53
CA ILE A 360 7.74 -23.60 -26.24
C ILE A 360 6.68 -23.59 -25.16
N HIS A 361 6.65 -24.65 -24.34
CA HIS A 361 5.68 -24.82 -23.28
C HIS A 361 6.28 -24.54 -21.91
N THR A 362 7.58 -24.79 -21.74
CA THR A 362 8.24 -24.60 -20.45
C THR A 362 9.70 -24.26 -20.62
N ILE A 363 10.22 -23.43 -19.72
CA ILE A 363 11.65 -23.16 -19.56
C ILE A 363 11.98 -23.37 -18.08
N CYS A 364 13.11 -24.03 -17.80
CA CYS A 364 13.61 -24.26 -16.46
C CYS A 364 15.10 -23.88 -16.41
N GLY A 365 15.47 -22.92 -15.56
CA GLY A 365 16.87 -22.56 -15.36
C GLY A 365 17.65 -23.68 -14.68
N GLN A 366 18.92 -23.83 -15.04
CA GLN A 366 19.83 -24.77 -14.39
C GLN A 366 20.41 -24.13 -13.12
N GLU A 367 20.43 -24.87 -12.01
CA GLU A 367 20.87 -24.35 -10.70
C GLU A 367 22.35 -23.93 -10.68
N SER A 368 23.21 -24.59 -11.44
CA SER A 368 24.66 -24.42 -11.39
C SER A 368 25.30 -23.84 -12.67
N SER A 369 24.48 -23.40 -13.62
CA SER A 369 24.98 -22.87 -14.88
C SER A 369 24.04 -21.80 -15.48
N ASN A 370 24.59 -20.98 -16.38
CA ASN A 370 23.81 -19.98 -17.12
C ASN A 370 23.05 -20.59 -18.32
N LYS A 371 22.71 -21.86 -18.23
CA LYS A 371 21.91 -22.55 -19.22
C LYS A 371 20.48 -22.74 -18.72
N VAL A 372 19.58 -23.03 -19.63
CA VAL A 372 18.19 -23.34 -19.34
C VAL A 372 17.74 -24.60 -20.09
N TRP A 373 16.86 -25.36 -19.50
CA TRP A 373 16.12 -26.42 -20.17
C TRP A 373 14.89 -25.83 -20.86
N VAL A 374 14.66 -26.22 -22.11
CA VAL A 374 13.52 -25.77 -22.90
C VAL A 374 12.70 -26.97 -23.31
N GLY A 375 11.49 -27.06 -22.83
CA GLY A 375 10.52 -28.11 -23.21
C GLY A 375 9.61 -27.61 -24.32
N THR A 376 9.58 -28.34 -25.40
CA THR A 376 8.81 -27.99 -26.60
C THR A 376 7.86 -29.12 -27.00
N MET A 377 7.10 -28.90 -28.08
CA MET A 377 6.26 -29.94 -28.66
C MET A 377 7.09 -31.11 -29.22
N TYR A 378 8.33 -30.87 -29.67
CA TYR A 378 9.18 -31.87 -30.30
C TYR A 378 10.32 -32.38 -29.43
N GLY A 379 10.39 -31.99 -28.17
CA GLY A 379 11.36 -32.54 -27.22
C GLY A 379 11.97 -31.59 -26.23
N LEU A 380 13.04 -32.07 -25.61
CA LEU A 380 13.85 -31.35 -24.64
C LEU A 380 15.10 -30.75 -25.31
N TYR A 381 15.35 -29.48 -25.01
CA TYR A 381 16.55 -28.79 -25.46
C TYR A 381 17.23 -28.13 -24.28
N GLU A 382 18.55 -27.98 -24.41
CA GLU A 382 19.38 -27.09 -23.56
C GLU A 382 19.67 -25.82 -24.33
N ALA A 383 19.51 -24.64 -23.72
CA ALA A 383 19.80 -23.36 -24.36
C ALA A 383 20.65 -22.48 -23.46
N TRP A 384 21.49 -21.63 -24.05
CA TRP A 384 22.36 -20.69 -23.34
C TRP A 384 22.69 -19.47 -24.22
N ILE A 385 23.28 -18.45 -23.60
CA ILE A 385 23.77 -17.26 -24.30
C ILE A 385 25.28 -17.38 -24.42
N GLU A 386 25.80 -17.25 -25.65
CA GLU A 386 27.24 -17.17 -25.89
C GLU A 386 27.78 -15.75 -25.64
N SER A 387 29.14 -15.65 -25.60
CA SER A 387 29.86 -14.38 -25.40
C SER A 387 29.54 -13.32 -26.46
N ASN A 388 29.15 -13.73 -27.64
CA ASN A 388 28.71 -12.89 -28.76
C ASN A 388 27.26 -12.42 -28.63
N LYS A 389 26.61 -12.70 -27.49
CA LYS A 389 25.19 -12.45 -27.20
C LYS A 389 24.20 -13.19 -28.09
N GLN A 390 24.57 -14.33 -28.68
CA GLN A 390 23.65 -15.17 -29.43
C GLN A 390 23.07 -16.26 -28.54
N ILE A 391 21.77 -16.56 -28.73
CA ILE A 391 21.13 -17.72 -28.11
C ILE A 391 21.49 -18.94 -28.93
N VAL A 392 22.12 -19.91 -28.28
CA VAL A 392 22.45 -21.22 -28.84
C VAL A 392 21.62 -22.27 -28.13
N TYR A 393 21.24 -23.31 -28.85
CA TYR A 393 20.46 -24.42 -28.29
C TYR A 393 20.92 -25.74 -28.88
N GLN A 394 20.75 -26.80 -28.10
CA GLN A 394 21.07 -28.19 -28.50
C GLN A 394 19.98 -29.12 -28.00
N LYS A 395 19.57 -30.06 -28.86
CA LYS A 395 18.64 -31.10 -28.46
C LYS A 395 19.31 -32.06 -27.48
N THR A 396 18.62 -32.39 -26.40
CA THR A 396 19.16 -33.24 -25.35
C THR A 396 19.17 -34.69 -25.83
N SER A 397 20.32 -35.40 -25.65
CA SER A 397 20.48 -36.78 -25.99
C SER A 397 19.88 -37.73 -24.95
N GLY A 398 19.66 -39.00 -25.30
CA GLY A 398 19.18 -40.00 -24.35
C GLY A 398 17.72 -39.86 -23.90
N ILE A 399 16.99 -38.91 -24.46
CA ILE A 399 15.58 -38.69 -24.17
C ILE A 399 14.81 -38.30 -25.44
N ASN A 400 13.68 -38.96 -25.67
CA ASN A 400 12.80 -38.66 -26.80
C ASN A 400 11.35 -38.61 -26.34
N ILE A 401 10.99 -37.50 -25.69
CA ILE A 401 9.64 -37.24 -25.17
C ILE A 401 9.08 -36.03 -25.89
N PRO A 402 7.98 -36.17 -26.63
CA PRO A 402 7.30 -35.05 -27.26
C PRO A 402 6.36 -34.33 -26.28
N SER A 403 5.94 -33.15 -26.66
CA SER A 403 4.92 -32.34 -25.95
C SER A 403 5.21 -32.15 -24.46
N ILE A 404 6.42 -31.73 -24.15
CA ILE A 404 6.84 -31.46 -22.79
C ILE A 404 6.09 -30.23 -22.27
N ARG A 405 5.41 -30.39 -21.12
CA ARG A 405 4.58 -29.34 -20.49
C ARG A 405 5.21 -28.68 -19.29
N SER A 406 5.98 -29.44 -18.53
CA SER A 406 6.66 -28.91 -17.32
C SER A 406 7.97 -29.65 -17.10
N ILE A 407 8.94 -28.91 -16.58
CA ILE A 407 10.26 -29.41 -16.19
C ILE A 407 10.57 -28.88 -14.79
N VAL A 408 11.00 -29.77 -13.91
CA VAL A 408 11.52 -29.42 -12.58
C VAL A 408 12.88 -30.07 -12.42
N GLN A 409 13.88 -29.29 -12.06
CA GLN A 409 15.21 -29.80 -11.73
C GLN A 409 15.29 -30.16 -10.25
N ASP A 410 15.87 -31.33 -9.97
CA ASP A 410 16.22 -31.78 -8.62
C ASP A 410 17.61 -32.40 -8.69
N SER A 411 18.61 -31.70 -8.19
CA SER A 411 20.03 -32.12 -8.25
C SER A 411 20.47 -32.45 -9.68
N CYS A 412 20.84 -33.70 -9.97
CA CYS A 412 21.25 -34.17 -11.31
C CYS A 412 20.06 -34.75 -12.11
N PHE A 413 18.85 -34.62 -11.63
CA PHE A 413 17.66 -35.16 -12.30
C PHE A 413 16.74 -34.05 -12.80
N LEU A 414 16.01 -34.39 -13.88
CA LEU A 414 14.87 -33.60 -14.34
C LEU A 414 13.61 -34.45 -14.23
N TRP A 415 12.60 -33.90 -13.58
CA TRP A 415 11.24 -34.38 -13.65
C TRP A 415 10.55 -33.75 -14.84
N ILE A 416 10.19 -34.55 -15.85
CA ILE A 416 9.66 -34.05 -17.11
C ILE A 416 8.23 -34.56 -17.28
N ALA A 417 7.28 -33.63 -17.21
CA ALA A 417 5.88 -33.91 -17.47
C ALA A 417 5.53 -33.67 -18.95
N SER A 418 4.81 -34.59 -19.57
CA SER A 418 4.45 -34.51 -20.98
C SER A 418 2.95 -34.76 -21.22
N TYR A 419 2.48 -34.22 -22.33
CA TYR A 419 1.11 -34.48 -22.79
C TYR A 419 1.04 -35.90 -23.40
N ASN A 420 0.35 -36.85 -22.81
CA ASN A 420 0.19 -38.24 -23.21
C ASN A 420 1.36 -39.21 -22.89
N ASN A 421 2.48 -38.77 -22.31
CA ASN A 421 3.57 -39.70 -21.97
C ASN A 421 3.86 -39.80 -20.46
N GLY A 422 2.99 -39.22 -19.63
CA GLY A 422 3.16 -39.25 -18.19
C GLY A 422 4.32 -38.38 -17.71
N VAL A 423 5.02 -38.83 -16.66
CA VAL A 423 6.16 -38.14 -16.04
C VAL A 423 7.40 -38.97 -16.13
N THR A 424 8.47 -38.43 -16.68
CA THR A 424 9.76 -39.09 -16.82
C THR A 424 10.80 -38.45 -15.88
N LEU A 425 11.51 -39.30 -15.15
CA LEU A 425 12.72 -38.93 -14.43
C LEU A 425 13.93 -39.16 -15.35
N TYR A 426 14.62 -38.10 -15.67
CA TYR A 426 15.80 -38.10 -16.55
C TYR A 426 17.03 -37.61 -15.80
N ASN A 427 18.10 -38.40 -15.85
CA ASN A 427 19.41 -37.99 -15.32
C ASN A 427 20.21 -37.32 -16.45
N TYR A 428 20.38 -36.00 -16.33
CA TYR A 428 21.08 -35.23 -17.37
C TYR A 428 22.61 -35.36 -17.32
N SER A 429 23.19 -35.80 -16.19
CA SER A 429 24.62 -36.06 -16.10
C SER A 429 25.02 -37.36 -16.83
N THR A 430 24.21 -38.37 -16.75
CA THR A 430 24.43 -39.64 -17.48
C THR A 430 23.71 -39.70 -18.84
N GLN A 431 22.89 -38.70 -19.11
CA GLN A 431 22.07 -38.60 -20.33
C GLN A 431 21.14 -39.80 -20.53
N GLN A 432 20.50 -40.32 -19.47
CA GLN A 432 19.62 -41.48 -19.50
C GLN A 432 18.30 -41.23 -18.81
N SER A 433 17.22 -41.73 -19.38
CA SER A 433 15.93 -41.82 -18.71
C SER A 433 15.98 -42.94 -17.67
N VAL A 434 15.66 -42.60 -16.41
CA VAL A 434 15.70 -43.53 -15.27
C VAL A 434 14.40 -44.34 -15.21
N VAL A 435 13.28 -43.63 -15.23
CA VAL A 435 11.94 -44.23 -15.14
C VAL A 435 10.91 -43.29 -15.76
N THR A 436 9.85 -43.89 -16.30
CA THR A 436 8.68 -43.14 -16.77
C THR A 436 7.44 -43.66 -16.05
N TYR A 437 6.75 -42.77 -15.34
CA TYR A 437 5.48 -43.06 -14.68
C TYR A 437 4.32 -42.78 -15.61
N LYS A 438 3.43 -43.78 -15.75
CA LYS A 438 2.20 -43.73 -16.55
C LYS A 438 1.03 -44.31 -15.78
N THR A 439 -0.16 -44.32 -16.40
CA THR A 439 -1.37 -44.92 -15.80
C THR A 439 -1.25 -46.43 -15.57
N ASP A 440 -0.41 -47.10 -16.34
CA ASP A 440 -0.13 -48.56 -16.28
C ASP A 440 1.16 -48.90 -15.52
N SER A 441 1.78 -47.94 -14.84
CA SER A 441 2.98 -48.18 -14.07
C SER A 441 2.69 -48.99 -12.80
N GLU A 442 3.49 -50.04 -12.55
CA GLU A 442 3.30 -50.94 -11.40
C GLU A 442 3.62 -50.27 -10.03
N VAL A 443 4.54 -49.34 -10.02
CA VAL A 443 5.08 -48.75 -8.74
C VAL A 443 4.44 -47.43 -8.39
N LEU A 444 3.90 -46.65 -9.23
CA LEU A 444 3.19 -45.37 -8.95
C LEU A 444 2.35 -45.02 -10.20
N PRO A 445 1.19 -45.65 -10.36
CA PRO A 445 0.35 -45.34 -11.49
C PRO A 445 -0.19 -43.91 -11.42
N LEU A 446 -0.08 -43.17 -12.50
CA LEU A 446 -0.65 -41.83 -12.60
C LEU A 446 -2.17 -41.92 -12.85
N PRO A 447 -2.94 -40.96 -12.33
CA PRO A 447 -4.38 -40.93 -12.66
C PRO A 447 -4.65 -40.59 -14.12
N SER A 448 -3.69 -40.02 -14.83
CA SER A 448 -3.73 -39.70 -16.27
C SER A 448 -2.32 -39.62 -16.84
N ASN A 449 -2.14 -40.06 -18.09
CA ASN A 449 -0.91 -39.83 -18.85
C ASN A 449 -0.84 -38.43 -19.44
N THR A 450 -1.93 -37.69 -19.41
CA THR A 450 -2.01 -36.29 -19.85
C THR A 450 -1.74 -35.35 -18.69
N ILE A 451 -0.56 -34.77 -18.67
CA ILE A 451 -0.17 -33.76 -17.69
C ILE A 451 -0.26 -32.39 -18.37
N ARG A 452 -0.89 -31.44 -17.65
CA ARG A 452 -1.08 -30.08 -18.14
C ARG A 452 -0.27 -29.07 -17.29
#